data_2bd953378a18b6ee47b95f56401809df
#
_entry.id   2bd953378a18b6ee47b95f56401809df
#
_cell.length_a   1.000
_cell.length_b   1.000
_cell.length_c   1.000
_cell.angle_alpha   90.00
_cell.angle_beta   90.00
_cell.angle_gamma   90.00
#
_symmetry.space_group_name_H-M   'P 1'
#
loop_
_entity.id
_entity.type
_entity.pdbx_description
1 polymer ?
#
loop_
_entity_poly.entity_id
_entity_poly.type
_entity_poly.pdbx_seq_one_letter_code
_entity_poly.pdbx_strand_id
1 'polypeptide(L)'
;MRAKEAGILKDVELRLISELMKNSRRSDRELARALKVSQPTVTRTRCKLEKEGYLKEYTVIPDFAKLGFQLASFILIKGTKSRSAEVMEKARQITLKDMAERAPNEIVLFNRGMGGGYTGVIVSFHKSYSDYTELVGRMKQYPFVDTSATLSFLVDLNDRIQYRPFTFSTLAKHILTPQKQEKK
;
A
#
# COMPACT_ATOMS: atom_id res chain seq x y z
N MET A 1 10.88 -2.15 15.73
CA MET A 1 12.05 -1.70 14.93
C MET A 1 11.89 -0.21 14.68
N ARG A 2 12.81 0.62 15.17
CA ARG A 2 12.87 2.05 14.84
C ARG A 2 13.12 2.18 13.34
N ALA A 3 12.33 3.01 12.64
CA ALA A 3 12.67 3.42 11.28
C ALA A 3 14.10 3.99 11.32
N LYS A 4 15.02 3.35 10.58
CA LYS A 4 16.31 3.97 10.27
C LYS A 4 15.98 5.33 9.66
N GLU A 5 16.63 6.39 10.12
CA GLU A 5 16.56 7.70 9.47
C GLU A 5 16.78 7.48 7.98
N ALA A 6 15.76 7.78 7.19
CA ALA A 6 15.85 7.65 5.74
C ALA A 6 16.90 8.67 5.28
N GLY A 7 18.07 8.19 4.88
CA GLY A 7 19.10 9.03 4.31
C GLY A 7 18.54 9.80 3.12
N ILE A 8 18.97 11.04 2.92
CA ILE A 8 18.55 11.86 1.78
C ILE A 8 19.01 11.14 0.50
N LEU A 9 18.03 10.68 -0.30
CA LEU A 9 18.30 10.04 -1.59
C LEU A 9 18.95 11.05 -2.55
N LYS A 10 19.92 10.58 -3.34
CA LYS A 10 20.52 11.37 -4.41
C LYS A 10 19.53 11.57 -5.55
N ASP A 11 19.70 12.63 -6.35
CA ASP A 11 18.83 12.92 -7.49
C ASP A 11 18.67 11.71 -8.45
N VAL A 12 19.76 11.04 -8.78
CA VAL A 12 19.73 9.84 -9.64
C VAL A 12 18.94 8.69 -9.04
N GLU A 13 18.94 8.52 -7.72
CA GLU A 13 18.20 7.49 -6.99
C GLU A 13 16.69 7.77 -7.05
N LEU A 14 16.29 9.01 -6.76
CA LEU A 14 14.89 9.43 -6.87
C LEU A 14 14.37 9.32 -8.31
N ARG A 15 15.17 9.75 -9.29
CA ARG A 15 14.79 9.64 -10.69
C ARG A 15 14.68 8.19 -11.15
N LEU A 16 15.54 7.29 -10.67
CA LEU A 16 15.44 5.87 -10.96
C LEU A 16 14.16 5.26 -10.39
N ILE A 17 13.82 5.56 -9.13
CA ILE A 17 12.54 5.13 -8.52
C ILE A 17 11.36 5.66 -9.36
N SER A 18 11.39 6.94 -9.72
CA SER A 18 10.35 7.55 -10.56
C SER A 18 10.14 6.83 -11.90
N GLU A 19 11.22 6.49 -12.61
CA GLU A 19 11.11 5.77 -13.88
C GLU A 19 10.59 4.33 -13.70
N LEU A 20 11.00 3.65 -12.64
CA LEU A 20 10.49 2.32 -12.29
C LEU A 20 9.01 2.34 -11.91
N MET A 21 8.53 3.37 -11.19
CA MET A 21 7.11 3.57 -10.88
C MET A 21 6.25 3.80 -12.12
N LYS A 22 6.82 4.38 -13.18
CA LYS A 22 6.11 4.54 -14.46
C LYS A 22 6.05 3.23 -15.24
N ASN A 23 7.14 2.48 -15.24
CA ASN A 23 7.22 1.18 -15.91
C ASN A 23 8.38 0.35 -15.34
N SER A 24 8.06 -0.61 -14.50
CA SER A 24 9.03 -1.50 -13.85
C SER A 24 9.69 -2.52 -14.81
N ARG A 25 9.12 -2.71 -16.04
CA ARG A 25 9.67 -3.64 -17.05
C ARG A 25 10.85 -3.06 -17.83
N ARG A 26 11.17 -1.78 -17.65
CA ARG A 26 12.30 -1.17 -18.34
C ARG A 26 13.61 -1.85 -17.97
N SER A 27 14.39 -2.17 -19.00
CA SER A 27 15.75 -2.66 -18.83
C SER A 27 16.69 -1.57 -18.28
N ASP A 28 17.77 -1.97 -17.63
CA ASP A 28 18.80 -1.03 -17.14
C ASP A 28 19.37 -0.15 -18.27
N ARG A 29 19.43 -0.69 -19.51
CA ARG A 29 19.86 0.08 -20.68
C ARG A 29 18.89 1.19 -21.05
N GLU A 30 17.59 0.93 -21.01
CA GLU A 30 16.54 1.94 -21.26
C GLU A 30 16.50 2.98 -20.15
N LEU A 31 16.65 2.56 -18.90
CA LEU A 31 16.74 3.46 -17.77
C LEU A 31 17.99 4.34 -17.82
N ALA A 32 19.13 3.78 -18.21
CA ALA A 32 20.37 4.53 -18.40
C ALA A 32 20.21 5.67 -19.42
N ARG A 33 19.54 5.40 -20.55
CA ARG A 33 19.22 6.42 -21.55
C ARG A 33 18.28 7.49 -21.00
N ALA A 34 17.21 7.09 -20.30
CA ALA A 34 16.22 8.01 -19.72
C ALA A 34 16.84 8.92 -18.66
N LEU A 35 17.75 8.38 -17.84
CA LEU A 35 18.41 9.08 -16.76
C LEU A 35 19.67 9.84 -17.19
N LYS A 36 20.16 9.60 -18.42
CA LYS A 36 21.42 10.14 -18.97
C LYS A 36 22.63 9.76 -18.10
N VAL A 37 22.70 8.49 -17.70
CA VAL A 37 23.82 7.90 -16.96
C VAL A 37 24.27 6.60 -17.62
N SER A 38 25.37 6.00 -17.16
CA SER A 38 25.83 4.71 -17.67
C SER A 38 24.96 3.56 -17.16
N GLN A 39 24.83 2.46 -17.93
CA GLN A 39 24.12 1.26 -17.53
C GLN A 39 24.68 0.66 -16.21
N PRO A 40 26.01 0.55 -15.99
CA PRO A 40 26.55 0.09 -14.70
C PRO A 40 26.12 0.97 -13.52
N THR A 41 25.94 2.27 -13.74
CA THR A 41 25.44 3.19 -12.71
C THR A 41 24.02 2.83 -12.33
N VAL A 42 23.13 2.57 -13.32
CA VAL A 42 21.74 2.15 -13.07
C VAL A 42 21.71 0.84 -12.29
N THR A 43 22.43 -0.17 -12.76
CA THR A 43 22.48 -1.50 -12.10
C THR A 43 22.93 -1.38 -10.64
N ARG A 44 24.02 -0.65 -10.39
CA ARG A 44 24.52 -0.44 -9.03
C ARG A 44 23.51 0.32 -8.14
N THR A 45 22.89 1.36 -8.69
CA THR A 45 21.90 2.15 -7.97
C THR A 45 20.65 1.33 -7.65
N ARG A 46 20.16 0.53 -8.59
CA ARG A 46 19.04 -0.39 -8.37
C ARG A 46 19.33 -1.38 -7.25
N CYS A 47 20.46 -2.11 -7.33
CA CYS A 47 20.87 -3.06 -6.29
C CYS A 47 21.00 -2.40 -4.91
N LYS A 48 21.51 -1.16 -4.86
CA LYS A 48 21.57 -0.39 -3.61
C LYS A 48 20.18 -0.14 -3.05
N LEU A 49 19.25 0.38 -3.87
CA LEU A 49 17.89 0.71 -3.46
C LEU A 49 17.08 -0.52 -3.02
N GLU A 50 17.30 -1.67 -3.65
CA GLU A 50 16.74 -2.97 -3.25
C GLU A 50 17.28 -3.40 -1.90
N LYS A 51 18.61 -3.40 -1.74
CA LYS A 51 19.29 -3.80 -0.48
C LYS A 51 18.91 -2.89 0.69
N GLU A 52 18.71 -1.60 0.44
CA GLU A 52 18.31 -0.63 1.47
C GLU A 52 16.79 -0.61 1.72
N GLY A 53 16.00 -1.36 0.92
CA GLY A 53 14.56 -1.52 1.08
C GLY A 53 13.72 -0.34 0.57
N TYR A 54 14.29 0.55 -0.25
CA TYR A 54 13.53 1.57 -0.97
C TYR A 54 12.67 0.97 -2.09
N LEU A 55 13.17 -0.09 -2.75
CA LEU A 55 12.41 -0.91 -3.68
C LEU A 55 12.05 -2.22 -2.97
N LYS A 56 10.78 -2.40 -2.67
CA LYS A 56 10.29 -3.57 -1.91
C LYS A 56 9.91 -4.72 -2.81
N GLU A 57 9.27 -4.41 -3.94
CA GLU A 57 8.79 -5.40 -4.90
C GLU A 57 8.64 -4.78 -6.30
N TYR A 58 8.64 -5.63 -7.31
CA TYR A 58 8.28 -5.31 -8.69
C TYR A 58 6.97 -6.02 -9.02
N THR A 59 5.94 -5.25 -9.34
CA THR A 59 4.60 -5.80 -9.60
C THR A 59 3.94 -5.13 -10.80
N VAL A 60 2.80 -5.67 -11.20
CA VAL A 60 1.91 -5.09 -12.18
C VAL A 60 0.60 -4.69 -11.51
N ILE A 61 -0.05 -3.67 -12.02
CA ILE A 61 -1.43 -3.33 -11.66
C ILE A 61 -2.30 -3.84 -12.80
N PRO A 62 -3.07 -4.93 -12.59
CA PRO A 62 -3.93 -5.47 -13.63
C PRO A 62 -5.23 -4.67 -13.74
N ASP A 63 -5.97 -4.92 -14.80
CA ASP A 63 -7.38 -4.55 -14.88
C ASP A 63 -8.19 -5.54 -14.02
N PHE A 64 -8.50 -5.14 -12.80
CA PHE A 64 -9.18 -6.01 -11.82
C PHE A 64 -10.57 -6.45 -12.31
N ALA A 65 -11.31 -5.58 -13.02
CA ALA A 65 -12.62 -5.93 -13.56
C ALA A 65 -12.51 -7.07 -14.58
N LYS A 66 -11.51 -7.03 -15.47
CA LYS A 66 -11.26 -8.12 -16.42
C LYS A 66 -10.83 -9.44 -15.77
N LEU A 67 -10.29 -9.39 -14.56
CA LEU A 67 -9.98 -10.57 -13.75
C LEU A 67 -11.18 -11.08 -12.95
N GLY A 68 -12.36 -10.47 -13.11
CA GLY A 68 -13.59 -10.88 -12.46
C GLY A 68 -13.81 -10.28 -11.07
N PHE A 69 -13.00 -9.31 -10.66
CA PHE A 69 -13.28 -8.55 -9.44
C PHE A 69 -14.36 -7.51 -9.71
N GLN A 70 -15.39 -7.49 -8.85
CA GLN A 70 -16.49 -6.55 -8.95
C GLN A 70 -16.34 -5.34 -8.05
N LEU A 71 -15.73 -5.55 -6.85
CA LEU A 71 -15.70 -4.54 -5.82
C LEU A 71 -14.28 -4.33 -5.26
N ALA A 72 -13.92 -3.08 -5.01
CA ALA A 72 -12.89 -2.72 -4.06
C ALA A 72 -13.53 -2.14 -2.80
N SER A 73 -13.11 -2.58 -1.63
CA SER A 73 -13.63 -2.08 -0.35
C SER A 73 -12.56 -1.32 0.43
N PHE A 74 -12.98 -0.22 1.05
CA PHE A 74 -12.22 0.57 1.99
C PHE A 74 -12.92 0.50 3.33
N ILE A 75 -12.37 -0.27 4.27
CA ILE A 75 -13.00 -0.53 5.56
C ILE A 75 -12.23 0.24 6.62
N LEU A 76 -12.88 1.22 7.24
CA LEU A 76 -12.34 1.97 8.37
C LEU A 76 -12.73 1.26 9.66
N ILE A 77 -11.74 0.93 10.48
CA ILE A 77 -11.89 0.19 11.72
C ILE A 77 -11.78 1.14 12.89
N LYS A 78 -12.72 1.04 13.82
CA LYS A 78 -12.63 1.70 15.11
C LYS A 78 -12.13 0.68 16.14
N GLY A 79 -11.02 1.01 16.79
CA GLY A 79 -10.55 0.22 17.93
C GLY A 79 -11.44 0.43 19.14
N THR A 80 -11.62 -0.62 19.94
CA THR A 80 -12.34 -0.52 21.24
C THR A 80 -11.63 0.49 22.15
N LYS A 81 -12.39 1.42 22.69
CA LYS A 81 -11.93 2.43 23.64
C LYS A 81 -11.50 1.77 24.93
N SER A 82 -10.42 1.75 25.45
CA SER A 82 -10.05 1.22 26.77
C SER A 82 -9.41 -0.15 26.78
N ARG A 83 -8.18 -0.23 26.26
CA ARG A 83 -7.33 -1.38 26.55
C ARG A 83 -5.94 -0.89 26.92
N SER A 84 -5.32 -1.57 27.91
CA SER A 84 -3.92 -1.31 28.27
C SER A 84 -2.99 -1.52 27.06
N ALA A 85 -1.83 -0.86 27.08
CA ALA A 85 -0.82 -1.01 26.01
C ALA A 85 -0.42 -2.49 25.78
N GLU A 86 -0.43 -3.29 26.85
CA GLU A 86 -0.12 -4.72 26.81
C GLU A 86 -1.19 -5.53 26.04
N VAL A 87 -2.48 -5.23 26.25
CA VAL A 87 -3.58 -5.87 25.52
C VAL A 87 -3.53 -5.49 24.03
N MET A 88 -3.21 -4.25 23.72
CA MET A 88 -3.05 -3.80 22.34
C MET A 88 -1.87 -4.46 21.63
N GLU A 89 -0.77 -4.69 22.34
CA GLU A 89 0.39 -5.39 21.75
C GLU A 89 0.09 -6.86 21.51
N LYS A 90 -0.56 -7.56 22.46
CA LYS A 90 -1.04 -8.93 22.25
C LYS A 90 -2.01 -9.03 21.06
N ALA A 91 -2.96 -8.13 20.98
CA ALA A 91 -3.89 -8.06 19.85
C ALA A 91 -3.16 -7.87 18.52
N ARG A 92 -2.15 -6.99 18.48
CA ARG A 92 -1.30 -6.76 17.30
C ARG A 92 -0.56 -8.04 16.88
N GLN A 93 0.03 -8.76 17.83
CA GLN A 93 0.75 -10.00 17.54
C GLN A 93 -0.17 -11.09 17.02
N ILE A 94 -1.37 -11.24 17.60
CA ILE A 94 -2.38 -12.19 17.11
C ILE A 94 -2.77 -11.84 15.67
N THR A 95 -3.02 -10.56 15.39
CA THR A 95 -3.38 -10.11 14.03
C THR A 95 -2.25 -10.39 13.04
N LEU A 96 -1.00 -10.08 13.40
CA LEU A 96 0.14 -10.32 12.52
C LEU A 96 0.33 -11.81 12.24
N LYS A 97 0.13 -12.67 13.25
CA LYS A 97 0.19 -14.11 13.11
C LYS A 97 -0.94 -14.64 12.22
N ASP A 98 -2.17 -14.21 12.45
CA ASP A 98 -3.32 -14.62 11.67
C ASP A 98 -3.22 -14.15 10.22
N MET A 99 -2.73 -12.90 9.99
CA MET A 99 -2.43 -12.39 8.67
C MET A 99 -1.32 -13.17 7.96
N ALA A 100 -0.34 -13.71 8.68
CA ALA A 100 0.72 -14.52 8.10
C ALA A 100 0.25 -15.94 7.76
N GLU A 101 -0.62 -16.52 8.59
CA GLU A 101 -1.05 -17.93 8.48
C GLU A 101 -2.34 -18.11 7.67
N ARG A 102 -3.22 -17.13 7.71
CA ARG A 102 -4.57 -17.18 7.12
C ARG A 102 -4.89 -15.97 6.28
N ALA A 103 -3.85 -15.22 5.84
CA ALA A 103 -4.07 -13.96 5.14
C ALA A 103 -5.20 -14.10 4.12
N PRO A 104 -6.30 -13.38 4.29
CA PRO A 104 -7.30 -13.32 3.24
C PRO A 104 -6.61 -12.73 2.00
N ASN A 105 -6.49 -13.55 0.95
CA ASN A 105 -5.77 -13.15 -0.27
C ASN A 105 -6.36 -11.91 -0.94
N GLU A 106 -7.58 -11.55 -0.55
CA GLU A 106 -8.29 -10.36 -1.00
C GLU A 106 -7.80 -9.05 -0.35
N ILE A 107 -7.08 -9.09 0.78
CA ILE A 107 -6.59 -7.89 1.48
C ILE A 107 -5.25 -7.44 0.90
N VAL A 108 -5.22 -6.23 0.35
CA VAL A 108 -4.01 -5.61 -0.22
C VAL A 108 -3.37 -4.59 0.70
N LEU A 109 -4.12 -4.07 1.67
CA LEU A 109 -3.61 -3.16 2.70
C LEU A 109 -4.35 -3.38 4.00
N PHE A 110 -3.59 -3.52 5.10
CA PHE A 110 -4.11 -3.43 6.45
C PHE A 110 -3.13 -2.65 7.31
N ASN A 111 -3.51 -1.43 7.68
CA ASN A 111 -2.65 -0.56 8.46
C ASN A 111 -3.41 0.20 9.54
N ARG A 112 -2.66 0.62 10.57
CA ARG A 112 -3.14 1.60 11.52
C ARG A 112 -3.25 2.95 10.83
N GLY A 113 -4.26 3.72 11.22
CA GLY A 113 -4.51 5.07 10.74
C GLY A 113 -5.11 5.93 11.84
N MET A 114 -5.34 7.20 11.55
CA MET A 114 -6.03 8.14 12.43
C MET A 114 -6.88 9.09 11.61
N GLY A 115 -8.09 9.35 12.07
CA GLY A 115 -9.03 10.29 11.45
C GLY A 115 -10.47 9.90 11.71
N GLY A 116 -11.36 10.86 11.94
CA GLY A 116 -12.79 10.62 12.17
C GLY A 116 -13.13 9.65 13.32
N GLY A 117 -12.21 9.43 14.26
CA GLY A 117 -12.36 8.45 15.33
C GLY A 117 -12.03 7.01 14.95
N TYR A 118 -11.55 6.77 13.73
CA TYR A 118 -11.07 5.47 13.26
C TYR A 118 -9.58 5.30 13.54
N THR A 119 -9.15 4.05 13.73
CA THR A 119 -7.79 3.70 14.15
C THR A 119 -7.07 2.75 13.19
N GLY A 120 -7.76 2.27 12.17
CA GLY A 120 -7.19 1.40 11.15
C GLY A 120 -7.97 1.45 9.84
N VAL A 121 -7.34 0.97 8.79
CA VAL A 121 -7.91 0.85 7.45
C VAL A 121 -7.54 -0.48 6.83
N ILE A 122 -8.52 -1.13 6.19
CA ILE A 122 -8.31 -2.28 5.31
C ILE A 122 -8.72 -1.86 3.90
N VAL A 123 -7.91 -2.28 2.91
CA VAL A 123 -8.28 -2.21 1.50
C VAL A 123 -8.26 -3.63 0.94
N SER A 124 -9.35 -4.03 0.30
CA SER A 124 -9.51 -5.38 -0.24
C SER A 124 -10.26 -5.38 -1.56
N PHE A 125 -10.09 -6.45 -2.34
CA PHE A 125 -10.73 -6.65 -3.63
C PHE A 125 -11.57 -7.92 -3.59
N HIS A 126 -12.80 -7.87 -4.15
CA HIS A 126 -13.78 -8.95 -4.06
C HIS A 126 -14.37 -9.26 -5.43
N LYS A 127 -14.59 -10.54 -5.70
CA LYS A 127 -15.29 -10.99 -6.92
C LYS A 127 -16.79 -10.84 -6.81
N SER A 128 -17.32 -10.73 -5.59
CA SER A 128 -18.75 -10.56 -5.33
C SER A 128 -19.01 -9.78 -4.04
N TYR A 129 -20.23 -9.30 -3.89
CA TYR A 129 -20.70 -8.73 -2.62
C TYR A 129 -20.72 -9.78 -1.49
N SER A 130 -20.96 -11.05 -1.82
CA SER A 130 -20.92 -12.16 -0.85
C SER A 130 -19.51 -12.31 -0.24
N ASP A 131 -18.46 -12.26 -1.07
CA ASP A 131 -17.07 -12.36 -0.60
C ASP A 131 -16.72 -11.21 0.34
N TYR A 132 -17.20 -10.00 0.02
CA TYR A 132 -17.04 -8.84 0.91
C TYR A 132 -17.73 -9.06 2.26
N THR A 133 -18.98 -9.54 2.27
CA THR A 133 -19.72 -9.78 3.52
C THR A 133 -19.09 -10.88 4.36
N GLU A 134 -18.49 -11.89 3.74
CA GLU A 134 -17.72 -12.93 4.41
C GLU A 134 -16.48 -12.36 5.10
N LEU A 135 -15.71 -11.48 4.41
CA LEU A 135 -14.58 -10.79 5.03
C LEU A 135 -15.02 -9.98 6.25
N VAL A 136 -16.09 -9.20 6.13
CA VAL A 136 -16.64 -8.43 7.26
C VAL A 136 -17.07 -9.34 8.40
N GLY A 137 -17.68 -10.50 8.10
CA GLY A 137 -18.04 -11.51 9.08
C GLY A 137 -16.84 -12.06 9.85
N ARG A 138 -15.73 -12.36 9.14
CA ARG A 138 -14.46 -12.79 9.74
C ARG A 138 -13.86 -11.71 10.63
N MET A 139 -13.90 -10.44 10.20
CA MET A 139 -13.40 -9.31 10.99
C MET A 139 -14.12 -9.16 12.34
N LYS A 140 -15.39 -9.52 12.42
CA LYS A 140 -16.16 -9.48 13.67
C LYS A 140 -15.62 -10.42 14.75
N GLN A 141 -14.85 -11.40 14.38
CA GLN A 141 -14.24 -12.37 15.32
C GLN A 141 -13.02 -11.78 16.04
N TYR A 142 -12.47 -10.65 15.57
CA TYR A 142 -11.32 -10.03 16.21
C TYR A 142 -11.74 -9.17 17.41
N PRO A 143 -11.27 -9.49 18.62
CA PRO A 143 -11.76 -8.86 19.86
C PRO A 143 -11.40 -7.38 20.02
N PHE A 144 -10.55 -6.86 19.16
CA PHE A 144 -10.11 -5.45 19.18
C PHE A 144 -10.78 -4.59 18.09
N VAL A 145 -11.65 -5.18 17.28
CA VAL A 145 -12.45 -4.46 16.28
C VAL A 145 -13.82 -4.15 16.87
N ASP A 146 -14.15 -2.86 16.99
CA ASP A 146 -15.51 -2.42 17.29
C ASP A 146 -16.34 -2.49 16.00
N THR A 147 -17.03 -3.62 15.83
CA THR A 147 -17.82 -3.87 14.63
C THR A 147 -19.07 -2.99 14.52
N SER A 148 -19.55 -2.41 15.63
CA SER A 148 -20.69 -1.49 15.64
C SER A 148 -20.34 -0.10 15.03
N ALA A 149 -19.05 0.20 14.94
CA ALA A 149 -18.54 1.48 14.46
C ALA A 149 -17.58 1.33 13.25
N THR A 150 -17.63 0.19 12.56
CA THR A 150 -16.89 -0.02 11.32
C THR A 150 -17.62 0.69 10.16
N LEU A 151 -16.89 1.48 9.37
CA LEU A 151 -17.41 2.12 8.16
C LEU A 151 -16.80 1.47 6.93
N SER A 152 -17.63 1.06 5.99
CA SER A 152 -17.17 0.51 4.71
C SER A 152 -17.60 1.42 3.57
N PHE A 153 -16.65 1.69 2.67
CA PHE A 153 -16.91 2.34 1.39
C PHE A 153 -16.60 1.35 0.28
N LEU A 154 -17.59 1.08 -0.57
CA LEU A 154 -17.48 0.12 -1.68
C LEU A 154 -17.36 0.88 -2.99
N VAL A 155 -16.43 0.46 -3.84
CA VAL A 155 -16.23 0.97 -5.18
C VAL A 155 -16.56 -0.15 -6.16
N ASP A 156 -17.51 0.08 -7.07
CA ASP A 156 -17.78 -0.82 -8.17
C ASP A 156 -16.66 -0.68 -9.22
N LEU A 157 -15.94 -1.76 -9.46
CA LEU A 157 -14.84 -1.79 -10.43
C LEU A 157 -15.32 -1.87 -11.87
N ASN A 158 -16.62 -2.18 -12.10
CA ASN A 158 -17.24 -2.22 -13.42
C ASN A 158 -17.93 -0.88 -13.79
N ASP A 159 -17.92 0.10 -12.87
CA ASP A 159 -18.46 1.42 -13.16
C ASP A 159 -17.67 2.08 -14.31
N ARG A 160 -18.39 2.60 -15.29
CA ARG A 160 -17.83 3.30 -16.45
C ARG A 160 -17.26 4.68 -16.08
N ILE A 161 -17.70 5.26 -14.96
CA ILE A 161 -17.26 6.57 -14.49
C ILE A 161 -16.09 6.40 -13.54
N GLN A 162 -14.89 6.38 -14.09
CA GLN A 162 -13.65 6.38 -13.32
C GLN A 162 -12.96 7.73 -13.45
N TYR A 163 -12.92 8.50 -12.37
CA TYR A 163 -12.22 9.79 -12.35
C TYR A 163 -10.70 9.62 -12.52
N ARG A 164 -10.14 8.56 -11.92
CA ARG A 164 -8.75 8.15 -12.08
C ARG A 164 -8.59 6.66 -11.77
N PRO A 165 -8.06 5.87 -12.69
CA PRO A 165 -7.76 4.46 -12.43
C PRO A 165 -6.65 4.33 -11.38
N PHE A 166 -6.63 3.21 -10.68
CA PHE A 166 -5.59 2.91 -9.71
C PHE A 166 -4.22 2.81 -10.39
N THR A 167 -3.28 3.67 -10.00
CA THR A 167 -1.94 3.72 -10.59
C THR A 167 -0.93 4.39 -9.65
N PHE A 168 0.32 3.94 -9.69
CA PHE A 168 1.46 4.59 -9.06
C PHE A 168 2.20 5.54 -10.01
N SER A 169 1.94 5.49 -11.31
CA SER A 169 2.67 6.29 -12.31
C SER A 169 2.51 7.80 -12.11
N THR A 170 1.40 8.25 -11.53
CA THR A 170 1.17 9.66 -11.21
C THR A 170 2.03 10.13 -10.03
N LEU A 171 2.24 9.28 -9.03
CA LEU A 171 3.13 9.57 -7.90
C LEU A 171 4.59 9.67 -8.33
N ALA A 172 4.97 9.01 -9.43
CA ALA A 172 6.32 9.07 -9.98
C ALA A 172 6.82 10.50 -10.24
N LYS A 173 5.92 11.41 -10.63
CA LYS A 173 6.26 12.84 -10.78
C LYS A 173 6.32 13.55 -9.43
N HIS A 174 5.45 13.17 -8.51
CA HIS A 174 5.35 13.82 -7.20
C HIS A 174 6.60 13.62 -6.34
N ILE A 175 7.21 12.44 -6.38
CA ILE A 175 8.45 12.17 -5.62
C ILE A 175 9.66 13.00 -6.08
N LEU A 176 9.61 13.55 -7.30
CA LEU A 176 10.67 14.42 -7.83
C LEU A 176 10.45 15.90 -7.47
N THR A 177 9.29 16.24 -6.92
CA THR A 177 8.99 17.63 -6.52
C THR A 177 9.78 17.95 -5.25
N PRO A 178 10.62 18.99 -5.21
CA PRO A 178 11.32 19.37 -4.00
C PRO A 178 10.31 19.61 -2.88
N GLN A 179 10.53 18.97 -1.72
CA GLN A 179 9.75 19.32 -0.52
C GLN A 179 10.05 20.79 -0.20
N LYS A 180 9.02 21.64 -0.19
CA LYS A 180 9.15 22.98 0.38
C LYS A 180 9.59 22.81 1.83
N GLN A 181 10.85 23.09 2.14
CA GLN A 181 11.27 23.23 3.52
C GLN A 181 10.46 24.38 4.11
N GLU A 182 9.52 24.06 4.96
CA GLU A 182 8.93 25.07 5.85
C GLU A 182 10.07 25.61 6.69
N LYS A 183 10.49 26.84 6.38
CA LYS A 183 11.39 27.59 7.26
C LYS A 183 10.65 27.73 8.60
N LYS A 184 11.17 27.04 9.62
CA LYS A 184 10.82 27.31 11.01
C LYS A 184 11.28 28.71 11.40
#